data_3169eba19179ced7d194bef3becc8d32
#
_entry.id   3169eba19179ced7d194bef3becc8d32
#
_cell.length_a   1.000
_cell.length_b   1.000
_cell.length_c   1.000
_cell.angle_alpha   90.00
_cell.angle_beta   90.00
_cell.angle_gamma   90.00
#
_symmetry.space_group_name_H-M   'P 1'
#
loop_
_entity.id
_entity.type
_entity.pdbx_description
1 polymer ?
#
loop_
_entity_poly.entity_id
_entity_poly.type
_entity_poly.pdbx_seq_one_letter_code
_entity_poly.pdbx_strand_id
1 'polypeptide(L)'
;MNQALGKVVTAVMIDENDQDYFVQPDRNGQTYHLPKDEAPQVLHIGGSVSGFVYENDQHQLQMTCQHIPTVAVDHYDFGTVVAVRRDLGVFVDIGLPNKDVVVSLDELPTLKHLWPQPGDRLLIALRVDDHDRLWGTLADEAIFATIANRPEKKMVNWNVKATVYRLKMAGTLVLTDNYCLGFIHPSERDQEPRLGQVVNARVIGLS
;
A
#
# COMPACT_ATOMS: atom_id res chain seq x y z
N MET A 1 21.39 5.41 -1.84
CA MET A 1 19.92 5.37 -1.62
C MET A 1 19.26 6.12 -2.76
N ASN A 2 18.47 5.45 -3.55
CA ASN A 2 17.76 6.03 -4.69
C ASN A 2 16.53 6.81 -4.19
N GLN A 3 16.62 8.13 -4.16
CA GLN A 3 15.58 9.00 -3.62
C GLN A 3 14.33 9.10 -4.51
N ALA A 4 14.40 8.61 -5.74
CA ALA A 4 13.29 8.63 -6.69
C ALA A 4 12.32 7.44 -6.48
N LEU A 5 12.80 6.29 -6.00
CA LEU A 5 12.00 5.07 -5.87
C LEU A 5 10.75 5.28 -5.00
N GLY A 6 9.64 4.71 -5.45
CA GLY A 6 8.37 4.75 -4.74
C GLY A 6 7.64 6.09 -4.80
N LYS A 7 8.00 6.95 -5.77
CA LYS A 7 7.42 8.28 -5.95
C LYS A 7 7.11 8.57 -7.42
N VAL A 8 6.23 9.53 -7.64
CA VAL A 8 6.06 10.15 -8.96
C VAL A 8 7.17 11.17 -9.17
N VAL A 9 7.89 11.02 -10.27
CA VAL A 9 9.00 11.91 -10.64
C VAL A 9 8.85 12.36 -12.09
N THR A 10 9.45 13.51 -12.42
CA THR A 10 9.62 13.94 -13.80
C THR A 10 11.00 13.49 -14.28
N ALA A 11 11.06 12.84 -15.44
CA ALA A 11 12.27 12.31 -16.03
C ALA A 11 12.41 12.80 -17.47
N VAL A 12 13.63 12.74 -18.00
CA VAL A 12 13.95 13.09 -19.39
C VAL A 12 14.27 11.82 -20.15
N MET A 13 13.67 11.65 -21.32
CA MET A 13 13.94 10.56 -22.25
C MET A 13 15.34 10.73 -22.86
N ILE A 14 16.18 9.71 -22.73
CA ILE A 14 17.60 9.73 -23.17
C ILE A 14 17.92 8.77 -24.30
N ASP A 15 17.14 7.68 -24.42
CA ASP A 15 17.33 6.63 -25.42
C ASP A 15 16.03 5.81 -25.58
N GLU A 16 15.97 4.98 -26.63
CA GLU A 16 14.87 4.03 -26.88
C GLU A 16 15.34 2.76 -27.57
N ASN A 17 14.54 1.70 -27.43
CA ASN A 17 14.59 0.50 -28.25
C ASN A 17 13.19 0.23 -28.86
N ASP A 18 12.96 -0.95 -29.39
CA ASP A 18 11.68 -1.31 -30.03
C ASP A 18 10.49 -1.28 -29.03
N GLN A 19 10.72 -1.60 -27.76
CA GLN A 19 9.68 -1.80 -26.76
C GLN A 19 9.63 -0.71 -25.70
N ASP A 20 10.78 -0.12 -25.35
CA ASP A 20 10.92 0.79 -24.21
C ASP A 20 11.56 2.12 -24.58
N TYR A 21 11.16 3.15 -23.83
CA TYR A 21 11.95 4.36 -23.65
C TYR A 21 12.83 4.22 -22.43
N PHE A 22 14.02 4.83 -22.46
CA PHE A 22 14.91 4.96 -21.32
C PHE A 22 14.89 6.38 -20.81
N VAL A 23 14.54 6.53 -19.51
CA VAL A 23 14.31 7.83 -18.90
C VAL A 23 15.18 8.03 -17.65
N GLN A 24 15.61 9.27 -17.40
CA GLN A 24 16.37 9.62 -16.19
C GLN A 24 15.70 10.80 -15.45
N PRO A 25 15.43 10.65 -14.14
CA PRO A 25 14.89 11.75 -13.32
C PRO A 25 15.84 12.94 -13.18
N ASP A 26 17.14 12.69 -13.20
CA ASP A 26 18.19 13.70 -13.20
C ASP A 26 19.38 13.26 -14.08
N ARG A 27 20.29 14.20 -14.39
CA ARG A 27 21.38 13.96 -15.35
C ARG A 27 22.43 12.93 -14.88
N ASN A 28 22.51 12.68 -13.58
CA ASN A 28 23.49 11.76 -12.98
C ASN A 28 22.79 10.59 -12.27
N GLY A 29 21.49 10.50 -12.41
CA GLY A 29 20.63 9.51 -11.78
C GLY A 29 20.65 8.16 -12.50
N GLN A 30 19.90 7.24 -11.91
CA GLN A 30 19.66 5.94 -12.49
C GLN A 30 18.73 6.02 -13.68
N THR A 31 18.91 5.12 -14.65
CA THR A 31 18.05 5.00 -15.82
C THR A 31 16.92 4.04 -15.50
N TYR A 32 15.71 4.45 -15.83
CA TYR A 32 14.50 3.63 -15.74
C TYR A 32 14.01 3.32 -17.14
N HIS A 33 13.54 2.10 -17.35
CA HIS A 33 12.82 1.82 -18.58
C HIS A 33 11.33 2.12 -18.41
N LEU A 34 10.74 2.73 -19.43
CA LEU A 34 9.33 3.03 -19.54
C LEU A 34 8.79 2.28 -20.75
N PRO A 35 7.97 1.23 -20.59
CA PRO A 35 7.34 0.55 -21.72
C PRO A 35 6.58 1.56 -22.59
N LYS A 36 6.70 1.43 -23.92
CA LYS A 36 6.12 2.39 -24.88
C LYS A 36 4.60 2.47 -24.79
N ASP A 37 3.94 1.37 -24.45
CA ASP A 37 2.50 1.30 -24.20
C ASP A 37 2.06 1.97 -22.90
N GLU A 38 2.97 2.17 -21.95
CA GLU A 38 2.75 2.92 -20.69
C GLU A 38 2.94 4.43 -20.86
N ALA A 39 3.63 4.87 -21.91
CA ALA A 39 3.89 6.29 -22.14
C ALA A 39 2.60 7.03 -22.53
N PRO A 40 2.35 8.25 -22.00
CA PRO A 40 1.15 9.02 -22.31
C PRO A 40 1.12 9.54 -23.75
N GLN A 41 2.27 9.58 -24.40
CA GLN A 41 2.47 10.04 -25.79
C GLN A 41 3.79 9.50 -26.33
N VAL A 42 4.00 9.63 -27.64
CA VAL A 42 5.31 9.36 -28.25
C VAL A 42 6.34 10.35 -27.68
N LEU A 43 7.44 9.81 -27.13
CA LEU A 43 8.54 10.59 -26.60
C LEU A 43 9.64 10.71 -27.64
N HIS A 44 10.40 11.81 -27.54
CA HIS A 44 11.62 12.05 -28.30
C HIS A 44 12.77 12.33 -27.34
N ILE A 45 14.01 12.10 -27.76
CA ILE A 45 15.21 12.39 -26.95
C ILE A 45 15.17 13.84 -26.45
N GLY A 46 15.34 14.01 -25.15
CA GLY A 46 15.22 15.31 -24.46
C GLY A 46 13.79 15.67 -24.04
N GLY A 47 12.79 14.91 -24.44
CA GLY A 47 11.41 15.08 -23.97
C GLY A 47 11.24 14.66 -22.51
N SER A 48 10.38 15.38 -21.79
CA SER A 48 10.08 15.08 -20.39
C SER A 48 8.80 14.24 -20.23
N VAL A 49 8.79 13.38 -19.23
CA VAL A 49 7.64 12.56 -18.85
C VAL A 49 7.59 12.42 -17.33
N SER A 50 6.38 12.40 -16.78
CA SER A 50 6.17 12.16 -15.34
C SER A 50 5.52 10.80 -15.13
N GLY A 51 6.04 10.04 -14.18
CA GLY A 51 5.55 8.72 -13.84
C GLY A 51 6.05 8.25 -12.49
N PHE A 52 5.47 7.14 -12.01
CA PHE A 52 5.88 6.49 -10.79
C PHE A 52 7.04 5.53 -11.08
N VAL A 53 8.10 5.58 -10.26
CA VAL A 53 9.28 4.76 -10.46
C VAL A 53 9.46 3.73 -9.35
N TYR A 54 9.82 2.51 -9.75
CA TYR A 54 9.94 1.36 -8.87
C TYR A 54 10.89 0.31 -9.43
N GLU A 55 11.28 -0.65 -8.60
CA GLU A 55 11.94 -1.87 -9.04
C GLU A 55 10.87 -2.96 -9.27
N ASN A 56 10.79 -3.52 -10.47
CA ASN A 56 9.84 -4.56 -10.82
C ASN A 56 10.23 -5.94 -10.24
N ASP A 57 9.44 -6.98 -10.50
CA ASP A 57 9.67 -8.35 -10.03
C ASP A 57 10.91 -9.04 -10.65
N GLN A 58 11.43 -8.48 -11.76
CA GLN A 58 12.67 -8.90 -12.41
C GLN A 58 13.90 -8.10 -11.96
N HIS A 59 13.76 -7.30 -10.90
CA HIS A 59 14.81 -6.42 -10.37
C HIS A 59 15.29 -5.34 -11.36
N GLN A 60 14.42 -4.90 -12.25
CA GLN A 60 14.68 -3.82 -13.19
C GLN A 60 14.03 -2.52 -12.69
N LEU A 61 14.72 -1.40 -12.86
CA LEU A 61 14.19 -0.09 -12.57
C LEU A 61 13.21 0.32 -13.67
N GLN A 62 11.95 0.55 -13.31
CA GLN A 62 10.86 0.83 -14.24
C GLN A 62 10.08 2.07 -13.85
N MET A 63 9.55 2.78 -14.86
CA MET A 63 8.55 3.83 -14.71
C MET A 63 7.22 3.35 -15.27
N THR A 64 6.12 3.70 -14.59
CA THR A 64 4.76 3.57 -15.11
C THR A 64 4.08 4.93 -15.12
N CYS A 65 3.33 5.23 -16.19
CA CYS A 65 2.55 6.45 -16.30
C CYS A 65 1.04 6.21 -16.23
N GLN A 66 0.59 4.97 -16.51
CA GLN A 66 -0.82 4.61 -16.52
C GLN A 66 -1.27 3.90 -15.23
N HIS A 67 -0.36 3.21 -14.54
CA HIS A 67 -0.64 2.45 -13.32
C HIS A 67 0.02 3.09 -12.10
N ILE A 68 -0.18 4.39 -11.93
CA ILE A 68 0.36 5.14 -10.78
C ILE A 68 -0.41 4.74 -9.53
N PRO A 69 0.24 4.08 -8.54
CA PRO A 69 -0.44 3.70 -7.31
C PRO A 69 -0.75 4.92 -6.44
N THR A 70 -1.80 4.82 -5.64
CA THR A 70 -2.09 5.80 -4.57
C THR A 70 -1.17 5.60 -3.37
N VAL A 71 -0.68 4.38 -3.16
CA VAL A 71 0.35 4.09 -2.16
C VAL A 71 1.71 4.56 -2.68
N ALA A 72 2.41 5.39 -1.90
CA ALA A 72 3.73 5.91 -2.26
C ALA A 72 4.60 6.09 -1.00
N VAL A 73 5.86 6.50 -1.19
CA VAL A 73 6.69 6.93 -0.05
C VAL A 73 6.02 8.14 0.59
N ASP A 74 5.82 8.08 1.90
CA ASP A 74 5.14 9.11 2.71
C ASP A 74 3.65 9.33 2.36
N HIS A 75 3.03 8.40 1.62
CA HIS A 75 1.61 8.46 1.32
C HIS A 75 0.92 7.12 1.58
N TYR A 76 0.03 7.10 2.58
CA TYR A 76 -0.72 5.91 2.98
C TYR A 76 -1.99 5.74 2.16
N ASP A 77 -2.21 4.52 1.69
CA ASP A 77 -3.50 4.09 1.14
C ASP A 77 -3.67 2.57 1.32
N PHE A 78 -4.86 2.05 1.04
CA PHE A 78 -5.14 0.63 1.14
C PHE A 78 -4.57 -0.15 -0.04
N GLY A 79 -3.86 -1.23 0.27
CA GLY A 79 -3.52 -2.30 -0.66
C GLY A 79 -4.22 -3.60 -0.28
N THR A 80 -4.27 -4.53 -1.23
CA THR A 80 -4.91 -5.85 -1.05
C THR A 80 -3.85 -6.93 -0.93
N VAL A 81 -3.93 -7.74 0.11
CA VAL A 81 -3.03 -8.90 0.28
C VAL A 81 -3.30 -9.92 -0.80
N VAL A 82 -2.27 -10.38 -1.49
CA VAL A 82 -2.35 -11.38 -2.58
C VAL A 82 -1.63 -12.68 -2.26
N ALA A 83 -0.63 -12.66 -1.39
CA ALA A 83 0.12 -13.86 -1.00
C ALA A 83 0.72 -13.71 0.41
N VAL A 84 1.04 -14.85 1.02
CA VAL A 84 1.66 -14.94 2.35
C VAL A 84 2.89 -15.84 2.28
N ARG A 85 4.03 -15.33 2.76
CA ARG A 85 5.24 -16.13 2.97
C ARG A 85 5.67 -16.04 4.43
N ARG A 86 5.67 -17.18 5.11
CA ARG A 86 5.93 -17.25 6.57
C ARG A 86 7.34 -16.85 6.98
N ASP A 87 8.28 -16.86 6.06
CA ASP A 87 9.69 -16.49 6.23
C ASP A 87 9.98 -15.03 5.86
N LEU A 88 9.03 -14.32 5.24
CA LEU A 88 9.25 -12.98 4.73
C LEU A 88 8.18 -11.97 5.17
N GLY A 89 6.92 -12.31 5.05
CA GLY A 89 5.79 -11.43 5.34
C GLY A 89 4.62 -11.64 4.39
N VAL A 90 3.87 -10.58 4.11
CA VAL A 90 2.73 -10.61 3.19
C VAL A 90 2.97 -9.75 1.98
N PHE A 91 2.52 -10.22 0.81
CA PHE A 91 2.59 -9.50 -0.46
C PHE A 91 1.30 -8.73 -0.67
N VAL A 92 1.43 -7.47 -1.03
CA VAL A 92 0.33 -6.53 -1.16
C VAL A 92 0.34 -5.94 -2.57
N ASP A 93 -0.77 -6.12 -3.29
CA ASP A 93 -1.04 -5.45 -4.56
C ASP A 93 -1.43 -3.99 -4.28
N ILE A 94 -0.71 -3.07 -4.90
CA ILE A 94 -0.96 -1.63 -4.85
C ILE A 94 -1.31 -1.06 -6.22
N GLY A 95 -1.55 -1.92 -7.22
CA GLY A 95 -1.93 -1.54 -8.58
C GLY A 95 -0.76 -1.42 -9.57
N LEU A 96 0.46 -1.82 -9.21
CA LEU A 96 1.58 -1.89 -10.15
C LEU A 96 1.45 -3.12 -11.06
N PRO A 97 1.79 -3.03 -12.36
CA PRO A 97 1.51 -4.12 -13.32
C PRO A 97 2.35 -5.39 -13.09
N ASN A 98 3.51 -5.25 -12.47
CA ASN A 98 4.49 -6.34 -12.34
C ASN A 98 5.26 -6.26 -11.01
N LYS A 99 4.60 -5.84 -9.96
CA LYS A 99 5.19 -5.74 -8.61
C LYS A 99 4.13 -5.77 -7.54
N ASP A 100 4.26 -6.72 -6.62
CA ASP A 100 3.63 -6.66 -5.31
C ASP A 100 4.65 -6.19 -4.27
N VAL A 101 4.24 -5.36 -3.32
CA VAL A 101 5.13 -4.90 -2.26
C VAL A 101 4.99 -5.80 -1.04
N VAL A 102 6.09 -5.99 -0.32
CA VAL A 102 6.12 -6.85 0.86
C VAL A 102 5.98 -6.00 2.12
N VAL A 103 5.04 -6.35 2.99
CA VAL A 103 5.03 -5.93 4.39
C VAL A 103 5.79 -6.99 5.19
N SER A 104 6.88 -6.55 5.85
CA SER A 104 7.78 -7.45 6.58
C SER A 104 7.06 -8.20 7.70
N LEU A 105 7.49 -9.44 7.94
CA LEU A 105 7.02 -10.24 9.08
C LEU A 105 7.22 -9.55 10.43
N ASP A 106 8.19 -8.62 10.53
CA ASP A 106 8.48 -7.86 11.76
C ASP A 106 7.38 -6.87 12.12
N GLU A 107 6.56 -6.47 11.14
CA GLU A 107 5.41 -5.57 11.34
C GLU A 107 4.10 -6.34 11.59
N LEU A 108 4.10 -7.66 11.44
CA LEU A 108 2.91 -8.51 11.52
C LEU A 108 2.70 -9.05 12.94
N PRO A 109 1.47 -9.52 13.28
CA PRO A 109 1.21 -10.13 14.59
C PRO A 109 2.15 -11.30 14.88
N THR A 110 2.54 -11.45 16.15
CA THR A 110 3.38 -12.60 16.59
C THR A 110 2.71 -13.94 16.29
N LEU A 111 1.39 -14.01 16.44
CA LEU A 111 0.59 -15.21 16.16
C LEU A 111 0.27 -15.29 14.66
N LYS A 112 0.87 -16.24 13.96
CA LYS A 112 0.78 -16.39 12.51
C LYS A 112 -0.64 -16.66 11.97
N HIS A 113 -1.54 -17.20 12.79
CA HIS A 113 -2.95 -17.37 12.38
C HIS A 113 -3.73 -16.05 12.34
N LEU A 114 -3.18 -14.98 12.93
CA LEU A 114 -3.73 -13.64 12.87
C LEU A 114 -3.11 -12.77 11.75
N TRP A 115 -2.22 -13.35 10.95
CA TRP A 115 -1.65 -12.67 9.78
C TRP A 115 -2.71 -12.44 8.71
N PRO A 116 -2.59 -11.34 7.96
CA PRO A 116 -3.42 -11.12 6.79
C PRO A 116 -3.38 -12.30 5.82
N GLN A 117 -4.49 -12.55 5.17
CA GLN A 117 -4.64 -13.58 4.14
C GLN A 117 -5.02 -12.92 2.81
N PRO A 118 -4.87 -13.60 1.65
CA PRO A 118 -5.30 -13.08 0.37
C PRO A 118 -6.74 -12.55 0.42
N GLY A 119 -6.94 -11.31 -0.05
CA GLY A 119 -8.19 -10.57 0.01
C GLY A 119 -8.32 -9.63 1.21
N ASP A 120 -7.49 -9.75 2.25
CA ASP A 120 -7.46 -8.81 3.36
C ASP A 120 -6.84 -7.47 2.91
N ARG A 121 -7.16 -6.39 3.61
CA ARG A 121 -6.76 -5.02 3.26
C ARG A 121 -5.82 -4.44 4.31
N LEU A 122 -4.74 -3.81 3.86
CA LEU A 122 -3.77 -3.14 4.72
C LEU A 122 -3.59 -1.69 4.30
N LEU A 123 -3.67 -0.78 5.25
CA LEU A 123 -3.28 0.62 5.04
C LEU A 123 -1.77 0.72 5.18
N ILE A 124 -1.08 0.99 4.08
CA ILE A 124 0.38 1.00 3.99
C ILE A 124 0.88 2.24 3.25
N ALA A 125 2.11 2.62 3.56
CA ALA A 125 2.94 3.48 2.72
C ALA A 125 4.16 2.69 2.23
N LEU A 126 4.93 3.25 1.32
CA LEU A 126 6.17 2.65 0.86
C LEU A 126 7.36 3.19 1.65
N ARG A 127 8.34 2.35 1.87
CA ARG A 127 9.67 2.72 2.31
C ARG A 127 10.75 2.07 1.45
N VAL A 128 11.87 2.75 1.31
CA VAL A 128 13.05 2.25 0.60
C VAL A 128 14.10 1.89 1.64
N ASP A 129 14.63 0.67 1.59
CA ASP A 129 15.71 0.25 2.48
C ASP A 129 17.10 0.70 1.97
N ASP A 130 18.14 0.38 2.74
CA ASP A 130 19.53 0.73 2.41
C ASP A 130 20.07 0.02 1.16
N HIS A 131 19.35 -0.97 0.64
CA HIS A 131 19.67 -1.70 -0.58
C HIS A 131 18.79 -1.30 -1.77
N ASP A 132 18.11 -0.14 -1.67
CA ASP A 132 17.18 0.39 -2.67
C ASP A 132 16.00 -0.54 -2.99
N ARG A 133 15.53 -1.34 -2.01
CA ARG A 133 14.36 -2.21 -2.15
C ARG A 133 13.12 -1.52 -1.58
N LEU A 134 12.00 -1.67 -2.28
CA LEU A 134 10.69 -1.16 -1.86
C LEU A 134 10.01 -2.15 -0.91
N TRP A 135 9.57 -1.64 0.24
CA TRP A 135 8.77 -2.34 1.23
C TRP A 135 7.48 -1.56 1.50
N GLY A 136 6.40 -2.29 1.81
CA GLY A 136 5.23 -1.69 2.44
C GLY A 136 5.47 -1.57 3.95
N THR A 137 5.03 -0.46 4.54
CA THR A 137 5.01 -0.26 5.99
C THR A 137 3.61 0.02 6.47
N LEU A 138 3.18 -0.64 7.56
CA LEU A 138 1.83 -0.50 8.10
C LEU A 138 1.62 0.89 8.71
N ALA A 139 0.45 1.45 8.49
CA ALA A 139 0.00 2.64 9.21
C ALA A 139 -0.12 2.33 10.72
N ASP A 140 0.34 3.24 11.54
CA ASP A 140 0.16 3.20 12.99
C ASP A 140 -1.18 3.80 13.43
N GLU A 141 -1.47 3.75 14.73
CA GLU A 141 -2.71 4.29 15.27
C GLU A 141 -2.85 5.80 15.06
N ALA A 142 -1.75 6.56 15.02
CA ALA A 142 -1.77 8.00 14.77
C ALA A 142 -2.21 8.33 13.35
N ILE A 143 -1.76 7.55 12.37
CA ILE A 143 -2.22 7.66 10.97
C ILE A 143 -3.72 7.37 10.87
N PHE A 144 -4.19 6.28 11.48
CA PHE A 144 -5.62 5.95 11.51
C PHE A 144 -6.45 7.05 12.17
N ALA A 145 -5.97 7.63 13.28
CA ALA A 145 -6.65 8.74 13.94
C ALA A 145 -6.71 10.01 13.05
N THR A 146 -5.68 10.23 12.25
CA THR A 146 -5.60 11.40 11.35
C THR A 146 -6.59 11.30 10.18
N ILE A 147 -6.78 10.11 9.62
CA ILE A 147 -7.70 9.90 8.48
C ILE A 147 -9.16 9.66 8.92
N ALA A 148 -9.39 9.47 10.22
CA ALA A 148 -10.70 9.08 10.73
C ALA A 148 -11.69 10.23 10.73
N ASN A 149 -12.92 9.90 10.37
CA ASN A 149 -14.08 10.77 10.53
C ASN A 149 -14.64 10.68 11.96
N ARG A 150 -15.30 11.75 12.40
CA ARG A 150 -16.05 11.72 13.65
C ARG A 150 -17.37 10.96 13.44
N PRO A 151 -17.72 10.01 14.36
CA PRO A 151 -18.99 9.29 14.26
C PRO A 151 -20.15 10.22 14.54
N GLU A 152 -21.27 10.01 13.84
CA GLU A 152 -22.52 10.73 14.07
C GLU A 152 -23.47 9.91 14.95
N LYS A 153 -24.25 10.57 15.82
CA LYS A 153 -25.21 9.89 16.73
C LYS A 153 -26.19 8.97 16.00
N LYS A 154 -26.55 9.30 14.77
CA LYS A 154 -27.46 8.47 13.94
C LYS A 154 -26.89 7.12 13.54
N MET A 155 -25.56 6.93 13.67
CA MET A 155 -24.90 5.68 13.30
C MET A 155 -25.15 4.54 14.29
N VAL A 156 -25.65 4.82 15.49
CA VAL A 156 -26.02 3.78 16.45
C VAL A 156 -27.08 2.86 15.82
N ASN A 157 -26.85 1.55 15.96
CA ASN A 157 -27.60 0.46 15.31
C ASN A 157 -27.36 0.26 13.81
N TRP A 158 -26.44 0.99 13.18
CA TRP A 158 -26.06 0.71 11.80
C TRP A 158 -25.23 -0.57 11.70
N ASN A 159 -25.48 -1.33 10.64
CA ASN A 159 -24.60 -2.38 10.21
C ASN A 159 -23.52 -1.76 9.31
N VAL A 160 -22.26 -2.04 9.61
CA VAL A 160 -21.10 -1.48 8.91
C VAL A 160 -20.13 -2.59 8.53
N LYS A 161 -19.38 -2.38 7.46
CA LYS A 161 -18.17 -3.14 7.21
C LYS A 161 -16.99 -2.39 7.83
N ALA A 162 -16.06 -3.13 8.41
CA ALA A 162 -14.92 -2.54 9.08
C ALA A 162 -13.66 -3.38 8.82
N THR A 163 -12.55 -2.70 8.56
CA THR A 163 -11.24 -3.33 8.37
C THR A 163 -10.49 -3.35 9.70
N VAL A 164 -10.02 -4.52 10.09
CA VAL A 164 -9.19 -4.70 11.29
C VAL A 164 -7.81 -4.10 11.07
N TYR A 165 -7.43 -3.10 11.86
CA TYR A 165 -6.11 -2.49 11.71
C TYR A 165 -5.17 -2.69 12.89
N ARG A 166 -5.70 -3.11 14.06
CA ARG A 166 -4.87 -3.40 15.22
C ARG A 166 -5.52 -4.44 16.12
N LEU A 167 -4.71 -5.37 16.58
CA LEU A 167 -5.11 -6.40 17.53
C LEU A 167 -4.47 -6.08 18.89
N LYS A 168 -5.30 -5.96 19.93
CA LYS A 168 -4.88 -5.73 21.33
C LYS A 168 -5.51 -6.77 22.22
N MET A 169 -4.90 -7.05 23.37
CA MET A 169 -5.49 -7.95 24.38
C MET A 169 -6.87 -7.45 24.84
N ALA A 170 -7.06 -6.12 24.93
CA ALA A 170 -8.33 -5.52 25.32
C ALA A 170 -9.42 -5.63 24.25
N GLY A 171 -9.06 -5.86 22.99
CA GLY A 171 -9.99 -5.98 21.88
C GLY A 171 -9.38 -5.61 20.53
N THR A 172 -10.23 -5.51 19.52
CA THR A 172 -9.84 -5.29 18.14
C THR A 172 -10.18 -3.88 17.70
N LEU A 173 -9.20 -3.15 17.17
CA LEU A 173 -9.40 -1.84 16.57
C LEU A 173 -9.72 -1.99 15.09
N VAL A 174 -10.75 -1.28 14.64
CA VAL A 174 -11.24 -1.34 13.26
C VAL A 174 -11.48 0.05 12.70
N LEU A 175 -11.35 0.17 11.38
CA LEU A 175 -11.78 1.34 10.62
C LEU A 175 -13.00 0.93 9.78
N THR A 176 -14.12 1.63 9.96
CA THR A 176 -15.33 1.37 9.19
C THR A 176 -15.21 1.88 7.75
N ASP A 177 -16.09 1.42 6.85
CA ASP A 177 -16.17 1.90 5.47
C ASP A 177 -16.52 3.41 5.36
N ASN A 178 -17.09 3.99 6.42
CA ASN A 178 -17.29 5.43 6.57
C ASN A 178 -16.10 6.16 7.22
N TYR A 179 -14.97 5.49 7.36
CA TYR A 179 -13.76 6.02 8.00
C TYR A 179 -13.95 6.42 9.47
N CYS A 180 -14.85 5.80 10.20
CA CYS A 180 -14.92 5.97 11.64
C CYS A 180 -14.11 4.89 12.36
N LEU A 181 -13.38 5.28 13.40
CA LEU A 181 -12.68 4.31 14.26
C LEU A 181 -13.69 3.56 15.11
N GLY A 182 -13.47 2.27 15.26
CA GLY A 182 -14.29 1.40 16.08
C GLY A 182 -13.46 0.46 16.94
N PHE A 183 -14.08 -0.05 17.99
CA PHE A 183 -13.51 -1.02 18.90
C PHE A 183 -14.47 -2.20 19.06
N ILE A 184 -13.97 -3.41 18.86
CA ILE A 184 -14.73 -4.66 19.07
C ILE A 184 -14.19 -5.31 20.35
N HIS A 185 -15.01 -5.34 21.38
CA HIS A 185 -14.68 -6.01 22.63
C HIS A 185 -14.58 -7.55 22.42
N PRO A 186 -13.70 -8.28 23.13
CA PRO A 186 -13.59 -9.73 22.97
C PRO A 186 -14.88 -10.51 23.16
N SER A 187 -15.80 -10.03 24.03
CA SER A 187 -17.11 -10.66 24.23
C SER A 187 -18.10 -10.52 23.06
N GLU A 188 -17.81 -9.63 22.12
CA GLU A 188 -18.66 -9.32 20.97
C GLU A 188 -18.22 -10.06 19.70
N ARG A 189 -17.31 -11.02 19.83
CA ARG A 189 -16.77 -11.80 18.71
C ARG A 189 -16.66 -13.29 19.09
N ASP A 190 -16.97 -14.18 18.14
CA ASP A 190 -16.83 -15.63 18.32
C ASP A 190 -15.35 -16.04 18.26
N GLN A 191 -14.57 -15.37 17.41
CA GLN A 191 -13.14 -15.59 17.27
C GLN A 191 -12.40 -14.27 16.99
N GLU A 192 -11.12 -14.25 17.29
CA GLU A 192 -10.28 -13.09 17.00
C GLU A 192 -10.08 -12.94 15.49
N PRO A 193 -10.45 -11.80 14.88
CA PRO A 193 -10.27 -11.58 13.47
C PRO A 193 -8.78 -11.32 13.15
N ARG A 194 -8.38 -11.64 11.92
CA ARG A 194 -7.02 -11.38 11.44
C ARG A 194 -6.78 -9.88 11.21
N LEU A 195 -5.52 -9.48 11.29
CA LEU A 195 -5.11 -8.16 10.81
C LEU A 195 -5.48 -7.99 9.31
N GLY A 196 -6.09 -6.87 8.96
CA GLY A 196 -6.53 -6.59 7.58
C GLY A 196 -7.86 -7.22 7.18
N GLN A 197 -8.43 -8.11 7.99
CA GLN A 197 -9.72 -8.72 7.70
C GLN A 197 -10.84 -7.68 7.68
N VAL A 198 -11.70 -7.77 6.67
CA VAL A 198 -12.96 -7.00 6.65
C VAL A 198 -14.02 -7.81 7.38
N VAL A 199 -14.60 -7.21 8.41
CA VAL A 199 -15.64 -7.82 9.23
C VAL A 199 -16.95 -7.04 9.12
N ASN A 200 -18.09 -7.74 9.28
CA ASN A 200 -19.38 -7.09 9.44
C ASN A 200 -19.60 -6.85 10.93
N ALA A 201 -19.97 -5.64 11.28
CA ALA A 201 -20.21 -5.23 12.66
C ALA A 201 -21.48 -4.38 12.77
N ARG A 202 -22.00 -4.25 13.99
CA ARG A 202 -23.09 -3.33 14.31
C ARG A 202 -22.59 -2.31 15.31
N VAL A 203 -22.90 -1.05 15.05
CA VAL A 203 -22.58 0.05 15.97
C VAL A 203 -23.54 -0.02 17.16
N ILE A 204 -23.03 -0.36 18.33
CA ILE A 204 -23.81 -0.49 19.57
C ILE A 204 -23.71 0.73 20.48
N GLY A 205 -22.73 1.60 20.25
CA GLY A 205 -22.52 2.83 21.01
C GLY A 205 -21.48 3.71 20.36
N LEU A 206 -21.38 4.95 20.81
CA LEU A 206 -20.37 5.92 20.40
C LEU A 206 -19.59 6.35 21.66
N SER A 207 -18.28 6.52 21.53
CA SER A 207 -17.38 7.02 22.57
C SER A 207 -16.80 8.37 22.18
#